data_e6770f1f505cf11836d8f7b88428b945
#
_entry.id   e6770f1f505cf11836d8f7b88428b945
#
_cell.length_a   1.000
_cell.length_b   1.000
_cell.length_c   1.000
_cell.angle_alpha   90.00
_cell.angle_beta   90.00
_cell.angle_gamma   90.00
#
_symmetry.space_group_name_H-M   'P 1'
#
loop_
_entity.id
_entity.type
_entity.pdbx_description
1 polymer ?
#
loop_
_entity_poly.entity_id
_entity_poly.type
_entity_poly.pdbx_seq_one_letter_code
_entity_poly.pdbx_strand_id
1 'polypeptide(L)'
;STEKYNAMLRTVCPDGRIRGLTQFCGAARTGRWAGRLVQMQNLPQNKMPDSELDAARRLVREGDLETLEMLFDDTAGTLSQLIRTAFVPKPGCRFIVADFSAIEARVLAWLADEEWRMDVFNTHGKI
;
A
#
# COMPACT_ATOMS: atom_id res chain seq x y z
N SER A 1 4.17 -6.74 -12.24
CA SER A 1 5.35 -6.06 -12.77
C SER A 1 6.57 -6.36 -11.90
N THR A 2 7.55 -7.07 -12.45
CA THR A 2 8.81 -7.48 -11.78
C THR A 2 9.68 -6.28 -11.36
N GLU A 3 9.49 -5.12 -12.01
CA GLU A 3 10.25 -3.89 -11.72
C GLU A 3 10.18 -3.45 -10.26
N LYS A 4 9.02 -3.58 -9.61
CA LYS A 4 8.86 -3.21 -8.20
C LYS A 4 9.64 -4.14 -7.26
N TYR A 5 9.64 -5.44 -7.56
CA TYR A 5 10.46 -6.40 -6.81
C TYR A 5 11.96 -6.15 -7.01
N ASN A 6 12.38 -5.88 -8.24
CA ASN A 6 13.75 -5.51 -8.53
C ASN A 6 14.18 -4.22 -7.83
N ALA A 7 13.30 -3.22 -7.78
CA ALA A 7 13.56 -1.99 -7.03
C ALA A 7 13.74 -2.27 -5.53
N MET A 8 12.92 -3.15 -4.95
CA MET A 8 13.07 -3.57 -3.55
C MET A 8 14.41 -4.25 -3.31
N LEU A 9 14.78 -5.22 -4.15
CA LEU A 9 16.04 -5.95 -4.02
C LEU A 9 17.28 -5.05 -4.12
N ARG A 10 17.24 -4.05 -5.02
CA ARG A 10 18.35 -3.10 -5.19
C ARG A 10 18.48 -2.08 -4.05
N THR A 11 17.42 -1.86 -3.28
CA THR A 11 17.37 -0.82 -2.25
C THR A 11 17.39 -1.37 -0.83
N VAL A 12 17.28 -2.68 -0.67
CA VAL A 12 17.37 -3.32 0.64
C VAL A 12 18.79 -3.17 1.21
N CYS A 13 18.86 -2.72 2.45
CA CYS A 13 20.13 -2.62 3.19
C CYS A 13 20.56 -4.00 3.74
N PRO A 14 21.82 -4.17 4.18
CA PRO A 14 22.31 -5.44 4.73
C PRO A 14 21.50 -5.98 5.92
N ASP A 15 20.81 -5.11 6.64
CA ASP A 15 19.93 -5.47 7.76
C ASP A 15 18.48 -5.84 7.34
N GLY A 16 18.23 -6.03 6.03
CA GLY A 16 16.94 -6.38 5.48
C GLY A 16 15.92 -5.23 5.42
N ARG A 17 16.33 -3.99 5.69
CA ARG A 17 15.45 -2.83 5.70
C ARG A 17 15.65 -1.96 4.47
N ILE A 18 14.58 -1.30 4.05
CA ILE A 18 14.64 -0.24 3.03
C ILE A 18 14.44 1.12 3.73
N ARG A 19 15.32 2.07 3.42
CA ARG A 19 15.32 3.43 3.98
C ARG A 19 15.17 4.46 2.89
N GLY A 20 14.75 5.69 3.26
CA GLY A 20 14.62 6.80 2.32
C GLY A 20 13.46 6.63 1.32
N LEU A 21 12.39 5.94 1.71
CA LEU A 21 11.23 5.68 0.85
C LEU A 21 10.34 6.90 0.62
N THR A 22 10.51 7.94 1.43
CA THR A 22 9.68 9.15 1.35
C THR A 22 10.55 10.41 1.42
N GLN A 23 10.07 11.47 0.78
CA GLN A 23 10.68 12.79 0.82
C GLN A 23 9.65 13.82 1.27
N PHE A 24 9.97 14.56 2.33
CA PHE A 24 9.16 15.67 2.80
C PHE A 24 9.09 16.76 1.73
N CYS A 25 7.90 17.32 1.49
CA CYS A 25 7.64 18.32 0.45
C CYS A 25 8.20 17.94 -0.94
N GLY A 26 8.33 16.65 -1.24
CA GLY A 26 8.93 16.18 -2.49
C GLY A 26 8.07 16.38 -3.74
N ALA A 27 6.78 16.63 -3.57
CA ALA A 27 5.87 16.99 -4.64
C ALA A 27 5.83 18.52 -4.79
N ALA A 28 6.68 19.08 -5.64
CA ALA A 28 6.93 20.52 -5.77
C ALA A 28 5.65 21.38 -5.94
N ARG A 29 4.63 20.86 -6.65
CA ARG A 29 3.39 21.62 -6.92
C ARG A 29 2.42 21.68 -5.73
N THR A 30 2.43 20.67 -4.86
CA THR A 30 1.42 20.50 -3.81
C THR A 30 2.00 20.50 -2.40
N GLY A 31 3.33 20.48 -2.24
CA GLY A 31 3.98 20.36 -0.95
C GLY A 31 3.77 19.01 -0.25
N ARG A 32 3.14 18.04 -0.92
CA ARG A 32 2.90 16.70 -0.37
C ARG A 32 4.18 15.89 -0.25
N TRP A 33 4.18 14.90 0.60
CA TRP A 33 5.21 13.87 0.63
C TRP A 33 5.31 13.17 -0.73
N ALA A 34 6.50 12.98 -1.24
CA ALA A 34 6.74 12.18 -2.44
C ALA A 34 7.33 10.81 -2.07
N GLY A 35 6.88 9.78 -2.77
CA GLY A 35 7.49 8.46 -2.69
C GLY A 35 8.79 8.41 -3.47
N ARG A 36 9.79 7.74 -2.92
CA ARG A 36 11.07 7.48 -3.57
C ARG A 36 11.34 5.98 -3.65
N LEU A 37 12.25 5.58 -4.52
CA LEU A 37 12.67 4.21 -4.70
C LEU A 37 11.50 3.29 -5.07
N VAL A 38 10.91 2.62 -4.10
CA VAL A 38 9.80 1.67 -4.30
C VAL A 38 8.46 2.37 -4.52
N GLN A 39 8.30 3.63 -4.06
CA GLN A 39 7.05 4.39 -4.13
C GLN A 39 5.85 3.62 -3.54
N MET A 40 5.89 3.34 -2.26
CA MET A 40 4.91 2.50 -1.55
C MET A 40 3.44 2.90 -1.78
N GLN A 41 3.15 4.21 -1.88
CA GLN A 41 1.80 4.72 -2.13
C GLN A 41 1.22 4.30 -3.48
N ASN A 42 2.09 3.97 -4.46
CA ASN A 42 1.70 3.57 -5.81
C ASN A 42 1.69 2.05 -6.01
N LEU A 43 1.87 1.27 -4.94
CA LEU A 43 1.77 -0.18 -5.02
C LEU A 43 0.30 -0.59 -5.10
N PRO A 44 -0.04 -1.65 -5.86
CA PRO A 44 -1.38 -2.19 -5.92
C PRO A 44 -1.93 -2.49 -4.52
N GLN A 45 -3.22 -2.22 -4.34
CA GLN A 45 -3.91 -2.65 -3.13
C GLN A 45 -4.20 -4.14 -3.22
N ASN A 46 -4.09 -4.82 -2.09
CA ASN A 46 -4.52 -6.20 -1.98
C ASN A 46 -6.05 -6.25 -1.93
N LYS A 47 -6.65 -7.04 -2.83
CA LYS A 47 -8.10 -7.29 -2.91
C LYS A 47 -8.44 -8.77 -2.69
N MET A 48 -7.42 -9.62 -2.59
CA MET A 48 -7.61 -11.06 -2.36
C MET A 48 -8.01 -11.31 -0.91
N PRO A 49 -8.84 -12.34 -0.65
CA PRO A 49 -9.06 -12.86 0.69
C PRO A 49 -7.73 -13.31 1.34
N ASP A 50 -7.63 -13.18 2.65
CA ASP A 50 -6.39 -13.50 3.39
C ASP A 50 -5.95 -14.96 3.18
N SER A 51 -6.89 -15.90 3.08
CA SER A 51 -6.62 -17.32 2.82
C SER A 51 -5.95 -17.57 1.47
N GLU A 52 -6.44 -16.91 0.42
CA GLU A 52 -5.87 -16.98 -0.93
C GLU A 52 -4.50 -16.30 -0.98
N LEU A 53 -4.39 -15.16 -0.30
CA LEU A 53 -3.13 -14.41 -0.20
C LEU A 53 -2.03 -15.25 0.47
N ASP A 54 -2.35 -15.97 1.53
CA ASP A 54 -1.41 -16.84 2.24
C ASP A 54 -1.04 -18.07 1.43
N ALA A 55 -2.00 -18.66 0.70
CA ALA A 55 -1.73 -19.75 -0.23
C ALA A 55 -0.79 -19.32 -1.37
N ALA A 56 -1.10 -18.21 -2.03
CA ALA A 56 -0.27 -17.66 -3.10
C ALA A 56 1.15 -17.30 -2.60
N ARG A 57 1.25 -16.70 -1.39
CA ARG A 57 2.55 -16.38 -0.77
C ARG A 57 3.39 -17.63 -0.52
N ARG A 58 2.77 -18.71 -0.05
CA ARG A 58 3.46 -19.99 0.19
C ARG A 58 4.01 -20.58 -1.11
N LEU A 59 3.18 -20.67 -2.15
CA LEU A 59 3.59 -21.19 -3.47
C LEU A 59 4.74 -20.39 -4.06
N VAL A 60 4.69 -19.06 -3.97
CA VAL A 60 5.79 -18.20 -4.43
C VAL A 60 7.08 -18.45 -3.65
N ARG A 61 7.01 -18.66 -2.33
CA ARG A 61 8.19 -18.98 -1.52
C ARG A 61 8.80 -20.35 -1.84
N GLU A 62 7.97 -21.31 -2.16
CA GLU A 62 8.36 -22.68 -2.55
C GLU A 62 8.85 -22.71 -4.00
N GLY A 63 8.59 -21.67 -4.79
CA GLY A 63 8.93 -21.60 -6.21
C GLY A 63 8.02 -22.44 -7.09
N ASP A 64 6.87 -22.86 -6.59
CA ASP A 64 5.89 -23.68 -7.28
C ASP A 64 4.97 -22.82 -8.16
N LEU A 65 5.52 -22.42 -9.32
CA LEU A 65 4.78 -21.60 -10.28
C LEU A 65 3.69 -22.41 -11.00
N GLU A 66 3.90 -23.71 -11.21
CA GLU A 66 2.93 -24.57 -11.88
C GLU A 66 1.62 -24.65 -11.08
N THR A 67 1.70 -24.93 -9.78
CA THR A 67 0.52 -24.90 -8.90
C THR A 67 -0.09 -23.51 -8.79
N LEU A 68 0.73 -22.46 -8.80
CA LEU A 68 0.23 -21.08 -8.77
C LEU A 68 -0.61 -20.75 -10.01
N GLU A 69 -0.13 -21.15 -11.20
CA GLU A 69 -0.85 -20.98 -12.48
C GLU A 69 -2.13 -21.82 -12.56
N MET A 70 -2.14 -22.98 -11.94
CA MET A 70 -3.33 -23.84 -11.89
C MET A 70 -4.43 -23.30 -10.94
N LEU A 71 -4.04 -22.65 -9.85
CA LEU A 71 -4.98 -22.17 -8.83
C LEU A 71 -5.47 -20.75 -9.07
N PHE A 72 -4.70 -19.94 -9.80
CA PHE A 72 -4.99 -18.54 -10.03
C PHE A 72 -4.96 -18.22 -11.54
N ASP A 73 -6.11 -17.91 -12.10
CA ASP A 73 -6.27 -17.61 -13.55
C ASP A 73 -5.39 -16.43 -14.01
N ASP A 74 -5.19 -15.43 -13.14
CA ASP A 74 -4.32 -14.27 -13.38
C ASP A 74 -3.09 -14.31 -12.48
N THR A 75 -2.10 -15.09 -12.83
CA THR A 75 -0.83 -15.20 -12.11
C THR A 75 -0.11 -13.86 -11.97
N ALA A 76 -0.11 -13.03 -13.02
CA ALA A 76 0.54 -11.72 -12.99
C ALA A 76 -0.17 -10.76 -12.02
N GLY A 77 -1.50 -10.75 -12.01
CA GLY A 77 -2.32 -10.01 -11.05
C GLY A 77 -2.10 -10.49 -9.62
N THR A 78 -2.07 -11.80 -9.40
CA THR A 78 -1.79 -12.42 -8.10
C THR A 78 -0.42 -11.99 -7.57
N LEU A 79 0.65 -12.10 -8.37
CA LEU A 79 1.98 -11.62 -7.99
C LEU A 79 1.99 -10.12 -7.68
N SER A 80 1.23 -9.33 -8.43
CA SER A 80 1.10 -7.89 -8.18
C SER A 80 0.44 -7.60 -6.83
N GLN A 81 -0.55 -8.38 -6.41
CA GLN A 81 -1.21 -8.23 -5.11
C GLN A 81 -0.31 -8.66 -3.95
N LEU A 82 0.59 -9.61 -4.15
CA LEU A 82 1.56 -10.05 -3.14
C LEU A 82 2.62 -9.01 -2.80
N ILE A 83 2.83 -7.99 -3.64
CA ILE A 83 3.95 -7.06 -3.49
C ILE A 83 3.94 -6.30 -2.14
N ARG A 84 2.76 -5.95 -1.62
CA ARG A 84 2.64 -5.29 -0.30
C ARG A 84 2.98 -6.22 0.86
N THR A 85 2.86 -7.51 0.68
CA THR A 85 3.18 -8.51 1.72
C THR A 85 4.68 -8.67 1.97
N ALA A 86 5.52 -8.08 1.10
CA ALA A 86 6.97 -8.00 1.32
C ALA A 86 7.34 -7.03 2.46
N PHE A 87 6.44 -6.10 2.82
CA PHE A 87 6.66 -5.21 3.95
C PHE A 87 6.23 -5.89 5.25
N VAL A 88 7.20 -6.21 6.08
CA VAL A 88 6.98 -6.83 7.37
C VAL A 88 7.51 -5.92 8.48
N PRO A 89 6.83 -5.86 9.64
CA PRO A 89 7.33 -5.11 10.77
C PRO A 89 8.55 -5.81 11.38
N LYS A 90 9.34 -5.07 12.16
CA LYS A 90 10.40 -5.65 12.98
C LYS A 90 9.79 -6.66 13.96
N PRO A 91 10.48 -7.76 14.33
CA PRO A 91 10.03 -8.67 15.38
C PRO A 91 9.63 -7.94 16.64
N GLY A 92 8.48 -8.27 17.21
CA GLY A 92 7.89 -7.61 18.37
C GLY A 92 7.19 -6.27 18.09
N CYS A 93 7.13 -5.84 16.82
CA CYS A 93 6.44 -4.63 16.37
C CYS A 93 5.28 -4.98 15.43
N ARG A 94 4.37 -4.02 15.27
CA ARG A 94 3.29 -4.09 14.27
C ARG A 94 3.19 -2.77 13.50
N PHE A 95 2.68 -2.82 12.28
CA PHE A 95 2.27 -1.62 11.57
C PHE A 95 0.96 -1.09 12.15
N ILE A 96 0.90 0.21 12.34
CA ILE A 96 -0.33 0.94 12.59
C ILE A 96 -0.55 1.78 11.34
N VAL A 97 -1.62 1.49 10.60
CA VAL A 97 -1.96 2.19 9.36
C VAL A 97 -3.25 2.95 9.61
N ALA A 98 -3.20 4.26 9.44
CA ALA A 98 -4.35 5.15 9.57
C ALA A 98 -4.32 6.20 8.47
N ASP A 99 -5.48 6.53 7.96
CA ASP A 99 -5.67 7.57 6.96
C ASP A 99 -6.94 8.37 7.28
N PHE A 100 -6.92 9.66 6.96
CA PHE A 100 -8.10 10.51 7.13
C PHE A 100 -9.08 10.28 5.99
N SER A 101 -10.25 9.78 6.32
CA SER A 101 -11.33 9.62 5.32
C SER A 101 -11.77 10.97 4.77
N ALA A 102 -11.69 11.13 3.44
CA ALA A 102 -12.18 12.30 2.71
C ALA A 102 -11.64 13.66 3.25
N ILE A 103 -10.36 13.72 3.65
CA ILE A 103 -9.81 14.92 4.32
C ILE A 103 -9.94 16.18 3.48
N GLU A 104 -9.75 16.12 2.17
CA GLU A 104 -9.87 17.29 1.28
C GLU A 104 -11.32 17.82 1.26
N ALA A 105 -12.31 16.92 1.19
CA ALA A 105 -13.72 17.30 1.24
C ALA A 105 -14.12 17.90 2.59
N ARG A 106 -13.56 17.39 3.69
CA ARG A 106 -13.79 17.94 5.04
C ARG A 106 -13.21 19.34 5.19
N VAL A 107 -11.97 19.52 4.76
CA VAL A 107 -11.29 20.83 4.82
C VAL A 107 -12.02 21.84 3.92
N LEU A 108 -12.44 21.42 2.71
CA LEU A 108 -13.19 22.29 1.81
C LEU A 108 -14.55 22.71 2.40
N ALA A 109 -15.30 21.76 2.97
CA ALA A 109 -16.57 22.05 3.64
C ALA A 109 -16.38 23.01 4.83
N TRP A 110 -15.34 22.81 5.62
CA TRP A 110 -15.00 23.71 6.72
C TRP A 110 -14.63 25.12 6.25
N LEU A 111 -13.81 25.24 5.20
CA LEU A 111 -13.42 26.54 4.64
C LEU A 111 -14.57 27.27 3.95
N ALA A 112 -15.52 26.52 3.39
CA ALA A 112 -16.71 27.06 2.73
C ALA A 112 -17.89 27.31 3.67
N ASP A 113 -17.72 27.03 4.98
CA ASP A 113 -18.76 27.14 6.01
C ASP A 113 -20.03 26.34 5.67
N GLU A 114 -19.84 25.14 5.06
CA GLU A 114 -20.94 24.24 4.69
C GLU A 114 -21.39 23.37 5.89
N GLU A 115 -22.26 23.92 6.74
CA GLU A 115 -22.72 23.26 7.97
C GLU A 115 -23.31 21.88 7.72
N TRP A 116 -24.20 21.73 6.72
CA TRP A 116 -24.85 20.43 6.43
C TRP A 116 -23.85 19.32 6.12
N ARG A 117 -22.78 19.64 5.40
CA ARG A 117 -21.73 18.67 5.04
C ARG A 117 -20.87 18.33 6.25
N MET A 118 -20.58 19.30 7.10
CA MET A 118 -19.88 19.08 8.36
C MET A 118 -20.69 18.19 9.30
N ASP A 119 -22.00 18.38 9.37
CA ASP A 119 -22.90 17.55 10.16
C ASP A 119 -22.95 16.11 9.66
N VAL A 120 -22.99 15.89 8.35
CA VAL A 120 -22.91 14.55 7.75
C VAL A 120 -21.58 13.86 8.11
N PHE A 121 -20.46 14.56 8.01
CA PHE A 121 -19.17 14.01 8.40
C PHE A 121 -19.08 13.68 9.89
N ASN A 122 -19.66 14.50 10.75
CA ASN A 122 -19.66 14.29 12.19
C ASN A 122 -20.57 13.13 12.61
N THR A 123 -21.69 12.93 11.88
CA THR A 123 -22.70 11.91 12.21
C THR A 123 -22.36 10.56 11.59
N HIS A 124 -21.99 10.52 10.31
CA HIS A 124 -21.80 9.29 9.54
C HIS A 124 -20.34 8.99 9.19
N GLY A 125 -19.46 9.95 9.40
CA GLY A 125 -18.02 9.81 9.14
C GLY A 125 -17.61 9.80 7.67
N LYS A 126 -18.56 9.70 6.75
CA LYS A 126 -18.34 9.69 5.28
C LYS A 126 -19.60 10.15 4.55
N ILE A 127 -19.43 10.65 3.35
CA ILE A 127 -20.49 11.00 2.39
C ILE A 127 -20.59 9.88 1.38
#